data_c00bfa1568e47fa472da514fdae5161b
#
_entry.id   c00bfa1568e47fa472da514fdae5161b
#
_cell.length_a   1.000
_cell.length_b   1.000
_cell.length_c   1.000
_cell.angle_alpha   90.00
_cell.angle_beta   90.00
_cell.angle_gamma   90.00
#
_symmetry.space_group_name_H-M   'P 1'
#
loop_
_entity.id
_entity.type
_entity.pdbx_description
1 polymer ?
#
loop_
_entity_poly.entity_id
_entity_poly.type
_entity_poly.pdbx_seq_one_letter_code
_entity_poly.pdbx_strand_id
1 'polypeptide(L)'
;MSRARQIAGWVLTVLLTALFVASAIMKLMKTAQVVEMFEKWGLGNEVLLIGVGELTSALLFLIPRAHSLGVLLLSAYMGGAIVTHMQHGESYVAQSIFLVLIWIAAYLRYPQVLQSFRGAPPTAKAEL
;
A
#
# COMPACT_ATOMS: atom_id res chain seq x y z
N MET A 1 1.04 4.55 24.25
CA MET A 1 0.17 4.11 23.17
C MET A 1 -0.88 3.17 23.66
N SER A 2 -2.12 3.31 23.22
CA SER A 2 -3.14 2.37 23.63
C SER A 2 -2.94 1.03 22.92
N ARG A 3 -3.19 -0.04 23.66
CA ARG A 3 -3.13 -1.40 23.13
C ARG A 3 -4.18 -1.60 22.03
N ALA A 4 -5.35 -1.00 22.22
CA ALA A 4 -6.44 -1.09 21.25
C ALA A 4 -6.04 -0.50 19.90
N ARG A 5 -5.31 0.61 19.90
CA ARG A 5 -4.83 1.24 18.68
C ARG A 5 -3.85 0.34 17.94
N GLN A 6 -2.91 -0.26 18.64
CA GLN A 6 -1.94 -1.18 18.04
C GLN A 6 -2.61 -2.41 17.46
N ILE A 7 -3.57 -2.98 18.19
CA ILE A 7 -4.35 -4.14 17.71
C ILE A 7 -5.11 -3.77 16.44
N ALA A 8 -5.80 -2.64 16.44
CA ALA A 8 -6.53 -2.17 15.26
C ALA A 8 -5.59 -1.97 14.07
N GLY A 9 -4.41 -1.39 14.30
CA GLY A 9 -3.42 -1.20 13.25
C GLY A 9 -2.92 -2.52 12.68
N TRP A 10 -2.66 -3.50 13.54
CA TRP A 10 -2.21 -4.82 13.09
C TRP A 10 -3.31 -5.57 12.33
N VAL A 11 -4.56 -5.52 12.82
CA VAL A 11 -5.68 -6.16 12.13
C VAL A 11 -5.83 -5.57 10.73
N LEU A 12 -5.83 -4.26 10.63
CA LEU A 12 -5.95 -3.59 9.33
C LEU A 12 -4.77 -3.91 8.41
N THR A 13 -3.55 -3.93 8.95
CA THR A 13 -2.34 -4.29 8.19
C THR A 13 -2.43 -5.70 7.64
N VAL A 14 -2.83 -6.68 8.46
CA VAL A 14 -2.95 -8.07 8.02
C VAL A 14 -4.00 -8.21 6.94
N LEU A 15 -5.16 -7.57 7.12
CA LEU A 15 -6.23 -7.61 6.12
C LEU A 15 -5.79 -6.99 4.79
N LEU A 16 -5.15 -5.83 4.83
CA LEU A 16 -4.65 -5.18 3.62
C LEU A 16 -3.55 -6.00 2.96
N THR A 17 -2.62 -6.55 3.74
CA THR A 17 -1.56 -7.39 3.21
C THR A 17 -2.13 -8.61 2.51
N ALA A 18 -3.10 -9.29 3.13
CA ALA A 18 -3.74 -10.46 2.53
C ALA A 18 -4.40 -10.11 1.20
N LEU A 19 -5.07 -8.98 1.14
CA LEU A 19 -5.74 -8.52 -0.08
C LEU A 19 -4.74 -8.22 -1.20
N PHE A 20 -3.66 -7.50 -0.88
CA PHE A 20 -2.62 -7.18 -1.87
C PHE A 20 -1.84 -8.42 -2.31
N VAL A 21 -1.55 -9.34 -1.40
CA VAL A 21 -0.88 -10.61 -1.74
C VAL A 21 -1.77 -11.44 -2.67
N ALA A 22 -3.05 -11.55 -2.38
CA ALA A 22 -3.98 -12.28 -3.25
C ALA A 22 -4.02 -11.66 -4.65
N SER A 23 -4.10 -10.34 -4.73
CA SER A 23 -4.08 -9.60 -6.00
C SER A 23 -2.77 -9.84 -6.76
N ALA A 24 -1.64 -9.79 -6.06
CA ALA A 24 -0.32 -10.04 -6.66
C ALA A 24 -0.21 -11.47 -7.20
N ILE A 25 -0.69 -12.45 -6.46
CA ILE A 25 -0.67 -13.85 -6.88
C ILE A 25 -1.48 -14.03 -8.17
N MET A 26 -2.64 -13.39 -8.28
CA MET A 26 -3.45 -13.45 -9.50
C MET A 26 -2.68 -12.90 -10.71
N LYS A 27 -1.88 -11.86 -10.51
CA LYS A 27 -1.02 -11.29 -11.55
C LYS A 27 0.12 -12.24 -11.91
N LEU A 28 0.77 -12.84 -10.91
CA LEU A 28 1.86 -13.78 -11.14
C LEU A 28 1.39 -15.06 -11.83
N MET A 29 0.18 -15.49 -11.54
CA MET A 29 -0.44 -16.64 -12.21
C MET A 29 -0.97 -16.29 -13.61
N LYS A 30 -1.01 -15.02 -13.96
CA LYS A 30 -1.55 -14.51 -15.22
C LYS A 30 -2.95 -15.08 -15.48
N THR A 31 -3.85 -14.89 -14.52
CA THR A 31 -5.25 -15.30 -14.73
C THR A 31 -5.80 -14.61 -15.97
N ALA A 32 -6.72 -15.29 -16.67
CA ALA A 32 -7.27 -14.74 -17.91
C ALA A 32 -7.88 -13.36 -17.71
N GLN A 33 -8.60 -13.16 -16.61
CA GLN A 33 -9.22 -11.88 -16.30
C GLN A 33 -8.19 -10.76 -16.11
N VAL A 34 -7.10 -11.05 -15.40
CA VAL A 34 -6.02 -10.08 -15.15
C VAL A 34 -5.31 -9.73 -16.47
N VAL A 35 -4.96 -10.73 -17.26
CA VAL A 35 -4.27 -10.52 -18.54
C VAL A 35 -5.13 -9.66 -19.47
N GLU A 36 -6.41 -9.97 -19.59
CA GLU A 36 -7.34 -9.20 -20.42
C GLU A 36 -7.41 -7.74 -19.96
N MET A 37 -7.51 -7.51 -18.67
CA MET A 37 -7.57 -6.17 -18.09
C MET A 37 -6.29 -5.37 -18.36
N PHE A 38 -5.14 -6.01 -18.18
CA PHE A 38 -3.84 -5.36 -18.39
C PHE A 38 -3.58 -5.06 -19.87
N GLU A 39 -4.00 -5.95 -20.75
CA GLU A 39 -3.91 -5.69 -22.20
C GLU A 39 -4.77 -4.49 -22.60
N LYS A 40 -5.96 -4.39 -22.03
CA LYS A 40 -6.86 -3.25 -22.24
C LYS A 40 -6.22 -1.93 -21.79
N TRP A 41 -5.40 -1.98 -20.73
CA TRP A 41 -4.69 -0.81 -20.23
C TRP A 41 -3.38 -0.51 -20.95
N GLY A 42 -2.99 -1.34 -21.92
CA GLY A 42 -1.70 -1.21 -22.58
C GLY A 42 -0.53 -1.69 -21.74
N LEU A 43 -0.78 -2.47 -20.70
CA LEU A 43 0.22 -2.96 -19.74
C LEU A 43 0.37 -4.48 -19.81
N GLY A 44 -0.03 -5.10 -20.92
CA GLY A 44 -0.02 -6.57 -21.04
C GLY A 44 1.35 -7.20 -20.81
N ASN A 45 2.43 -6.50 -21.21
CA ASN A 45 3.79 -6.98 -21.02
C ASN A 45 4.34 -6.73 -19.61
N GLU A 46 3.61 -5.99 -18.78
CA GLU A 46 4.09 -5.56 -17.47
C GLU A 46 3.41 -6.30 -16.30
N VAL A 47 2.56 -7.28 -16.61
CA VAL A 47 1.77 -7.99 -15.58
C VAL A 47 2.66 -8.60 -14.50
N LEU A 48 3.73 -9.30 -14.91
CA LEU A 48 4.64 -9.93 -13.96
C LEU A 48 5.42 -8.92 -13.13
N LEU A 49 5.92 -7.86 -13.77
CA LEU A 49 6.65 -6.81 -13.07
C LEU A 49 5.77 -6.14 -12.02
N ILE A 50 4.55 -5.80 -12.40
CA ILE A 50 3.60 -5.15 -11.49
C ILE A 50 3.21 -6.12 -10.36
N GLY A 51 3.00 -7.39 -10.67
CA GLY A 51 2.71 -8.41 -9.66
C GLY A 51 3.83 -8.60 -8.65
N VAL A 52 5.07 -8.67 -9.11
CA VAL A 52 6.25 -8.77 -8.24
C VAL A 52 6.38 -7.52 -7.38
N GLY A 53 6.19 -6.34 -7.97
CA GLY A 53 6.23 -5.08 -7.24
C GLY A 53 5.15 -5.00 -6.15
N GLU A 54 3.94 -5.42 -6.47
CA GLU A 54 2.85 -5.44 -5.49
C GLU A 54 3.13 -6.42 -4.35
N LEU A 55 3.57 -7.62 -4.67
CA LEU A 55 3.89 -8.63 -3.67
C LEU A 55 5.00 -8.16 -2.72
N THR A 56 6.09 -7.65 -3.29
CA THR A 56 7.22 -7.14 -2.51
C THR A 56 6.78 -6.00 -1.60
N SER A 57 6.02 -5.07 -2.13
CA SER A 57 5.52 -3.93 -1.36
C SER A 57 4.63 -4.37 -0.20
N ALA A 58 3.73 -5.32 -0.45
CA ALA A 58 2.82 -5.84 0.57
C ALA A 58 3.58 -6.55 1.70
N LEU A 59 4.57 -7.36 1.34
CA LEU A 59 5.37 -8.07 2.34
C LEU A 59 6.21 -7.10 3.18
N LEU A 60 6.80 -6.08 2.56
CA LEU A 60 7.55 -5.05 3.29
C LEU A 60 6.63 -4.26 4.23
N PHE A 61 5.41 -3.99 3.79
CA PHE A 61 4.40 -3.32 4.62
C PHE A 61 4.07 -4.13 5.89
N LEU A 62 4.04 -5.45 5.78
CA LEU A 62 3.77 -6.35 6.91
C LEU A 62 4.95 -6.42 7.88
N ILE A 63 6.18 -6.42 7.38
CA ILE A 63 7.39 -6.60 8.19
C ILE A 63 7.68 -5.33 9.01
N PRO A 64 7.78 -5.42 10.36
CA PRO A 64 7.95 -4.24 11.19
C PRO A 64 9.17 -3.38 10.83
N ARG A 65 10.31 -4.00 10.53
CA ARG A 65 11.53 -3.26 10.21
C ARG A 65 11.50 -2.55 8.87
N ALA A 66 10.69 -3.06 7.94
CA ALA A 66 10.60 -2.53 6.58
C ALA A 66 9.29 -1.80 6.34
N HIS A 67 8.49 -1.58 7.37
CA HIS A 67 7.13 -1.07 7.25
C HIS A 67 7.05 0.26 6.50
N SER A 68 7.93 1.21 6.85
CA SER A 68 7.93 2.53 6.20
C SER A 68 8.20 2.44 4.71
N LEU A 69 9.13 1.57 4.32
CA LEU A 69 9.41 1.33 2.90
C LEU A 69 8.20 0.71 2.21
N GLY A 70 7.54 -0.24 2.87
CA GLY A 70 6.31 -0.84 2.35
C GLY A 70 5.19 0.17 2.16
N VAL A 71 5.00 1.09 3.11
CA VAL A 71 4.01 2.17 2.99
C VAL A 71 4.31 3.04 1.76
N LEU A 72 5.56 3.42 1.59
CA LEU A 72 5.97 4.26 0.46
C LEU A 72 5.71 3.53 -0.87
N LEU A 73 6.12 2.28 -0.98
CA LEU A 73 5.97 1.51 -2.20
C LEU A 73 4.50 1.20 -2.53
N LEU A 74 3.69 0.85 -1.52
CA LEU A 74 2.26 0.64 -1.73
C LEU A 74 1.56 1.93 -2.12
N SER A 75 1.98 3.07 -1.57
CA SER A 75 1.43 4.37 -1.95
C SER A 75 1.73 4.68 -3.41
N ALA A 76 2.96 4.42 -3.85
CA ALA A 76 3.34 4.59 -5.25
C ALA A 76 2.53 3.65 -6.16
N TYR A 77 2.37 2.40 -5.74
CA TYR A 77 1.57 1.40 -6.47
C TYR A 77 0.11 1.86 -6.61
N MET A 78 -0.50 2.31 -5.50
CA MET A 78 -1.89 2.80 -5.53
C MET A 78 -2.03 4.05 -6.38
N GLY A 79 -1.06 4.96 -6.33
CA GLY A 79 -1.05 6.13 -7.20
C GLY A 79 -1.06 5.75 -8.68
N GLY A 80 -0.25 4.78 -9.05
CA GLY A 80 -0.24 4.25 -10.42
C GLY A 80 -1.56 3.60 -10.80
N ALA A 81 -2.15 2.83 -9.90
CA ALA A 81 -3.45 2.18 -10.13
C ALA A 81 -4.57 3.22 -10.31
N ILE A 82 -4.57 4.26 -9.48
CA ILE A 82 -5.56 5.35 -9.58
C ILE A 82 -5.48 6.02 -10.96
N VAL A 83 -4.29 6.40 -11.38
CA VAL A 83 -4.08 7.07 -12.67
C VAL A 83 -4.46 6.15 -13.83
N THR A 84 -4.11 4.87 -13.75
CA THR A 84 -4.46 3.89 -14.77
C THR A 84 -5.98 3.78 -14.95
N HIS A 85 -6.72 3.71 -13.84
CA HIS A 85 -8.18 3.67 -13.91
C HIS A 85 -8.76 4.97 -14.45
N MET A 86 -8.20 6.12 -14.05
CA MET A 86 -8.63 7.42 -14.58
C MET A 86 -8.47 7.51 -16.08
N GLN A 87 -7.32 7.06 -16.60
CA GLN A 87 -7.03 7.13 -18.03
C GLN A 87 -7.98 6.29 -18.87
N HIS A 88 -8.57 5.26 -18.29
CA HIS A 88 -9.44 4.34 -19.01
C HIS A 88 -10.92 4.53 -18.65
N GLY A 89 -11.27 5.63 -18.00
CA GLY A 89 -12.65 5.94 -17.67
C GLY A 89 -13.28 5.00 -16.64
N GLU A 90 -12.46 4.32 -15.86
CA GLU A 90 -12.91 3.37 -14.83
C GLU A 90 -12.94 4.05 -13.47
N SER A 91 -13.76 3.50 -12.57
CA SER A 91 -13.83 4.02 -11.20
C SER A 91 -12.51 3.78 -10.47
N TYR A 92 -12.01 4.80 -9.80
CA TYR A 92 -10.80 4.72 -8.97
C TYR A 92 -11.10 4.91 -7.49
N VAL A 93 -12.38 4.79 -7.11
CA VAL A 93 -12.80 4.97 -5.71
C VAL A 93 -12.17 3.91 -4.81
N ALA A 94 -12.19 2.64 -5.21
CA ALA A 94 -11.65 1.55 -4.41
C ALA A 94 -10.14 1.74 -4.16
N GLN A 95 -9.38 2.10 -5.18
CA GLN A 95 -7.94 2.31 -5.07
C GLN A 95 -7.64 3.49 -4.14
N SER A 96 -8.44 4.54 -4.21
CA SER A 96 -8.30 5.71 -3.33
C SER A 96 -8.57 5.34 -1.88
N ILE A 97 -9.59 4.52 -1.63
CA ILE A 97 -9.92 4.04 -0.28
C ILE A 97 -8.76 3.18 0.26
N PHE A 98 -8.22 2.28 -0.54
CA PHE A 98 -7.09 1.46 -0.11
C PHE A 98 -5.86 2.30 0.23
N LEU A 99 -5.59 3.34 -0.54
CA LEU A 99 -4.49 4.27 -0.24
C LEU A 99 -4.68 4.92 1.14
N VAL A 100 -5.88 5.40 1.43
CA VAL A 100 -6.20 5.98 2.73
C VAL A 100 -6.04 4.95 3.85
N LEU A 101 -6.54 3.72 3.63
CA LEU A 101 -6.45 2.65 4.63
C LEU A 101 -5.01 2.25 4.93
N ILE A 102 -4.14 2.25 3.91
CA ILE A 102 -2.70 1.98 4.12
C ILE A 102 -2.12 3.00 5.11
N TRP A 103 -2.42 4.27 4.94
CA TRP A 103 -1.90 5.32 5.82
C TRP A 103 -2.55 5.30 7.20
N ILE A 104 -3.82 4.92 7.29
CA ILE A 104 -4.48 4.73 8.60
C ILE A 104 -3.80 3.57 9.35
N ALA A 105 -3.56 2.45 8.69
CA ALA A 105 -2.86 1.31 9.30
C ALA A 105 -1.46 1.71 9.76
N ALA A 106 -0.74 2.44 8.92
CA ALA A 106 0.60 2.92 9.23
C ALA A 106 0.58 3.82 10.48
N TYR A 107 -0.34 4.76 10.54
CA TYR A 107 -0.45 5.67 11.67
C TYR A 107 -0.82 4.94 12.96
N LEU A 108 -1.73 3.97 12.88
CA LEU A 108 -2.16 3.22 14.06
C LEU A 108 -1.02 2.39 14.66
N ARG A 109 -0.14 1.85 13.82
CA ARG A 109 1.01 1.06 14.27
C ARG A 109 2.19 1.94 14.67
N TYR A 110 2.48 2.96 13.86
CA TYR A 110 3.67 3.80 14.02
C TYR A 110 3.28 5.27 13.82
N PRO A 111 2.75 5.93 14.88
CA PRO A 111 2.31 7.32 14.76
C PRO A 111 3.40 8.28 14.30
N GLN A 112 4.66 7.92 14.52
CA GLN A 112 5.79 8.73 14.08
C GLN A 112 5.88 8.88 12.57
N VAL A 113 5.15 8.09 11.79
CA VAL A 113 5.13 8.21 10.33
C VAL A 113 4.62 9.60 9.91
N LEU A 114 3.80 10.24 10.73
CA LEU A 114 3.29 11.59 10.48
C LEU A 114 3.92 12.64 11.40
N GLN A 115 5.03 12.32 12.06
CA GLN A 115 5.64 13.18 13.04
C GLN A 115 6.05 14.55 12.45
N SER A 116 6.49 14.58 11.21
CA SER A 116 6.88 15.83 10.56
C SER A 116 5.74 16.84 10.44
N PHE A 117 4.50 16.35 10.40
CA PHE A 117 3.32 17.22 10.35
C PHE A 117 2.93 17.77 11.72
N ARG A 118 3.48 17.19 12.77
CA ARG A 118 3.21 17.61 14.16
C ARG A 118 4.36 18.41 14.75
N GLY A 119 5.44 18.59 14.00
CA GLY A 119 6.67 19.17 14.48
C GLY A 119 7.51 18.15 15.26
N ALA A 120 8.79 18.48 15.44
CA ALA A 120 9.70 17.62 16.16
C ALA A 120 9.36 17.57 17.66
N PRO A 121 9.61 16.44 18.37
CA PRO A 121 9.45 16.39 19.82
C PRO A 121 10.33 17.43 20.51
N PRO A 122 9.92 17.98 21.67
CA PRO A 122 10.71 18.97 22.40
C PRO A 122 12.14 18.51 22.70
N THR A 123 12.34 17.23 22.99
CA THR A 123 13.66 16.65 23.25
C THR A 123 14.58 16.72 22.04
N ALA A 124 14.05 16.47 20.86
CA ALA A 124 14.84 16.56 19.62
C ALA A 124 15.28 17.99 19.33
N LYS A 125 14.45 18.98 19.65
CA LYS A 125 14.78 20.40 19.49
C LYS A 125 15.87 20.85 20.47
N ALA A 126 15.90 20.29 21.66
CA ALA A 126 16.88 20.62 22.66
C ALA A 126 18.28 20.12 22.32
N GLU A 127 18.39 19.09 21.50
CA GLU A 127 19.66 18.49 21.07
C GLU A 127 20.28 19.22 19.87
N LEU A 128 19.54 20.07 19.23
CA LEU A 128 20.01 20.87 18.10
C LEU A 128 20.61 22.19 18.55
#